data_7cca9fbe1cc764165440d914dc23921f
#
_entry.id   7cca9fbe1cc764165440d914dc23921f
#
_cell.length_a   1.000
_cell.length_b   1.000
_cell.length_c   1.000
_cell.angle_alpha   90.00
_cell.angle_beta   90.00
_cell.angle_gamma   90.00
#
_symmetry.space_group_name_H-M   'P 1'
#
loop_
_entity.id
_entity.type
_entity.pdbx_description
1 polymer ?
#
loop_
_entity_poly.entity_id
_entity_poly.type
_entity_poly.pdbx_seq_one_letter_code
_entity_poly.pdbx_strand_id
1 'polypeptide(L)'
;MLMLDWFNTKDVDALADSVVAELRTRFPPSGVEVQKRKDVERVLRGVERLHARVEEFGRHGRLNVYKKARFGNRVKWGLRDAQYPAEFVEACTEELLARLVFASRKVAGE
;
A
#
# COMPACT_ATOMS: atom_id res chain seq x y z
N MET A 1 -12.41 -17.81 -17.90
CA MET A 1 -11.04 -17.80 -17.38
C MET A 1 -10.56 -16.40 -17.06
N LEU A 2 -10.70 -15.48 -18.03
CA LEU A 2 -10.29 -14.09 -17.81
C LEU A 2 -11.04 -13.43 -16.65
N MET A 3 -12.31 -13.75 -16.46
CA MET A 3 -13.09 -13.17 -15.37
C MET A 3 -12.60 -13.65 -14.01
N LEU A 4 -12.16 -14.91 -13.92
CA LEU A 4 -11.61 -15.42 -12.66
C LEU A 4 -10.30 -14.73 -12.31
N ASP A 5 -9.46 -14.47 -13.32
CA ASP A 5 -8.19 -13.75 -13.12
C ASP A 5 -8.45 -12.30 -12.72
N TRP A 6 -9.51 -11.68 -13.29
CA TRP A 6 -9.89 -10.31 -12.95
C TRP A 6 -10.14 -10.16 -11.45
N PHE A 7 -10.84 -11.14 -10.85
CA PHE A 7 -11.22 -11.08 -9.44
C PHE A 7 -10.23 -11.77 -8.51
N ASN A 8 -9.17 -12.37 -9.06
CA ASN A 8 -8.16 -13.02 -8.23
C ASN A 8 -7.26 -11.96 -7.60
N THR A 9 -7.39 -11.78 -6.29
CA THR A 9 -6.65 -10.75 -5.55
C THR A 9 -5.54 -11.30 -4.69
N LYS A 10 -5.17 -12.57 -4.86
CA LYS A 10 -4.14 -13.21 -4.03
C LYS A 10 -2.84 -12.43 -4.04
N ASP A 11 -2.43 -11.93 -5.19
CA ASP A 11 -1.18 -11.18 -5.36
C ASP A 11 -1.22 -9.83 -4.65
N VAL A 12 -2.30 -9.06 -4.83
CA VAL A 12 -2.41 -7.75 -4.18
C VAL A 12 -2.67 -7.91 -2.69
N ASP A 13 -3.38 -8.96 -2.28
CA ASP A 13 -3.59 -9.25 -0.86
C ASP A 13 -2.27 -9.53 -0.17
N ALA A 14 -1.43 -10.37 -0.79
CA ALA A 14 -0.11 -10.69 -0.25
C ALA A 14 0.76 -9.44 -0.17
N LEU A 15 0.72 -8.60 -1.19
CA LEU A 15 1.48 -7.35 -1.19
C LEU A 15 1.01 -6.45 -0.05
N ALA A 16 -0.30 -6.23 0.07
CA ALA A 16 -0.86 -5.38 1.11
C ALA A 16 -0.49 -5.89 2.51
N ASP A 17 -0.61 -7.19 2.73
CA ASP A 17 -0.29 -7.80 4.02
C ASP A 17 1.19 -7.63 4.35
N SER A 18 2.07 -7.79 3.37
CA SER A 18 3.51 -7.63 3.57
C SER A 18 3.87 -6.17 3.88
N VAL A 19 3.16 -5.23 3.25
CA VAL A 19 3.35 -3.80 3.50
C VAL A 19 2.98 -3.47 4.96
N VAL A 20 1.82 -3.95 5.40
CA VAL A 20 1.37 -3.72 6.78
C VAL A 20 2.35 -4.35 7.77
N ALA A 21 2.80 -5.57 7.50
CA ALA A 21 3.74 -6.26 8.38
C ALA A 21 5.07 -5.51 8.49
N GLU A 22 5.56 -4.99 7.37
CA GLU A 22 6.82 -4.22 7.34
C GLU A 22 6.68 -2.94 8.17
N LEU A 23 5.57 -2.23 8.01
CA LEU A 23 5.32 -1.00 8.76
C LEU A 23 5.22 -1.29 10.26
N ARG A 24 4.53 -2.37 10.64
CA ARG A 24 4.40 -2.76 12.05
C ARG A 24 5.74 -3.10 12.67
N THR A 25 6.62 -3.70 11.90
CA THR A 25 7.95 -4.08 12.39
C THR A 25 8.84 -2.86 12.57
N ARG A 26 8.85 -1.96 11.60
CA ARG A 26 9.76 -0.81 11.61
C ARG A 26 9.22 0.38 12.41
N PHE A 27 7.93 0.60 12.35
CA PHE A 27 7.28 1.73 13.00
C PHE A 27 6.04 1.26 13.74
N PRO A 28 6.24 0.60 14.92
CA PRO A 28 5.09 0.09 15.68
C PRO A 28 4.11 1.20 16.04
N PRO A 29 2.81 0.89 16.10
CA PRO A 29 1.79 1.91 16.38
C PRO A 29 2.03 2.67 17.67
N SER A 30 2.57 1.99 18.71
CA SER A 30 2.85 2.60 20.00
C SER A 30 3.94 3.64 19.96
N GLY A 31 4.80 3.60 18.94
CA GLY A 31 5.90 4.54 18.77
C GLY A 31 5.66 5.63 17.74
N VAL A 32 4.49 5.61 17.08
CA VAL A 32 4.20 6.55 16.01
C VAL A 32 3.32 7.68 16.51
N GLU A 33 3.90 8.87 16.58
CA GLU A 33 3.16 10.09 16.89
C GLU A 33 2.91 10.83 15.59
N VAL A 34 2.03 10.26 14.75
CA VAL A 34 1.74 10.85 13.45
C VAL A 34 0.51 11.72 13.56
N GLN A 35 0.74 13.02 13.64
CA GLN A 35 -0.32 14.01 13.73
C GLN A 35 -0.57 14.71 12.40
N LYS A 36 0.44 14.71 11.53
CA LYS A 36 0.40 15.47 10.29
C LYS A 36 0.87 14.63 9.12
N ARG A 37 0.44 15.03 7.92
CA ARG A 37 0.80 14.34 6.68
C ARG A 37 2.31 14.26 6.47
N LYS A 38 3.05 15.32 6.83
CA LYS A 38 4.52 15.31 6.67
C LYS A 38 5.21 14.27 7.55
N ASP A 39 4.58 13.91 8.68
CA ASP A 39 5.14 12.87 9.54
C ASP A 39 5.00 11.50 8.88
N VAL A 40 3.87 11.28 8.19
CA VAL A 40 3.68 10.07 7.38
C VAL A 40 4.73 9.99 6.29
N GLU A 41 4.98 11.09 5.58
CA GLU A 41 5.98 11.14 4.52
C GLU A 41 7.37 10.79 5.05
N ARG A 42 7.69 11.26 6.27
CA ARG A 42 8.97 10.94 6.91
C ARG A 42 9.09 9.45 7.19
N VAL A 43 8.04 8.85 7.72
CA VAL A 43 8.01 7.41 7.99
C VAL A 43 8.18 6.64 6.68
N LEU A 44 7.43 7.01 5.64
CA LEU A 44 7.48 6.33 4.36
C LEU A 44 8.83 6.46 3.68
N ARG A 45 9.51 7.62 3.84
CA ARG A 45 10.87 7.77 3.31
C ARG A 45 11.85 6.83 3.98
N GLY A 46 11.60 6.47 5.24
CA GLY A 46 12.43 5.52 5.97
C GLY A 46 12.27 4.09 5.52
N VAL A 47 11.28 3.79 4.67
CA VAL A 47 11.01 2.44 4.19
C VAL A 47 11.08 2.37 2.65
N GLU A 48 12.18 2.86 2.10
CA GLU A 48 12.38 2.87 0.63
C GLU A 48 12.21 1.49 0.00
N ARG A 49 12.65 0.45 0.69
CA ARG A 49 12.50 -0.91 0.18
C ARG A 49 11.04 -1.27 -0.02
N LEU A 50 10.19 -0.76 0.85
CA LEU A 50 8.75 -0.96 0.76
C LEU A 50 8.18 -0.25 -0.47
N HIS A 51 8.59 0.99 -0.69
CA HIS A 51 8.17 1.76 -1.87
C HIS A 51 8.59 1.05 -3.15
N ALA A 52 9.84 0.60 -3.21
CA ALA A 52 10.37 -0.09 -4.39
C ALA A 52 9.56 -1.35 -4.70
N ARG A 53 9.16 -2.08 -3.67
CA ARG A 53 8.40 -3.30 -3.83
C ARG A 53 6.99 -3.03 -4.38
N VAL A 54 6.34 -1.98 -3.87
CA VAL A 54 5.02 -1.59 -4.34
C VAL A 54 5.09 -1.10 -5.79
N GLU A 55 6.09 -0.29 -6.11
CA GLU A 55 6.27 0.23 -7.47
C GLU A 55 6.58 -0.88 -8.46
N GLU A 56 7.40 -1.83 -8.05
CA GLU A 56 7.72 -2.98 -8.90
C GLU A 56 6.48 -3.80 -9.20
N PHE A 57 5.65 -4.04 -8.20
CA PHE A 57 4.38 -4.71 -8.40
C PHE A 57 3.49 -3.94 -9.39
N GLY A 58 3.44 -2.61 -9.25
CA GLY A 58 2.67 -1.77 -10.16
C GLY A 58 3.14 -1.89 -11.61
N ARG A 59 4.46 -1.99 -11.81
CA ARG A 59 5.03 -2.11 -13.15
C ARG A 59 4.80 -3.47 -13.78
N HIS A 60 4.86 -4.53 -12.99
CA HIS A 60 4.85 -5.91 -13.52
C HIS A 60 3.56 -6.67 -13.22
N GLY A 61 2.78 -6.23 -12.27
CA GLY A 61 1.50 -6.86 -11.94
C GLY A 61 0.42 -6.51 -12.93
N ARG A 62 -0.54 -7.40 -13.08
CA ARG A 62 -1.72 -7.13 -13.91
C ARG A 62 -2.77 -6.42 -13.05
N LEU A 63 -2.65 -5.12 -13.01
CA LEU A 63 -3.48 -4.31 -12.15
C LEU A 63 -4.75 -3.87 -12.89
N ASN A 64 -5.89 -3.99 -12.22
CA ASN A 64 -7.16 -3.46 -12.70
C ASN A 64 -7.81 -2.65 -11.58
N VAL A 65 -8.95 -2.04 -11.87
CA VAL A 65 -9.68 -1.19 -10.92
C VAL A 65 -10.02 -1.96 -9.64
N TYR A 66 -10.46 -3.20 -9.81
CA TYR A 66 -10.84 -4.04 -8.67
C TYR A 66 -9.64 -4.31 -7.75
N LYS A 67 -8.50 -4.69 -8.34
CA LYS A 67 -7.29 -4.97 -7.57
C LYS A 67 -6.74 -3.72 -6.88
N LYS A 68 -6.81 -2.57 -7.54
CA LYS A 68 -6.38 -1.30 -6.94
C LYS A 68 -7.21 -0.98 -5.70
N ALA A 69 -8.53 -1.09 -5.80
CA ALA A 69 -9.42 -0.85 -4.68
C ALA A 69 -9.18 -1.86 -3.57
N ARG A 70 -8.97 -3.11 -3.93
CA ARG A 70 -8.70 -4.18 -2.96
C ARG A 70 -7.42 -3.91 -2.18
N PHE A 71 -6.36 -3.51 -2.88
CA PHE A 71 -5.08 -3.17 -2.25
C PHE A 71 -5.27 -2.06 -1.23
N GLY A 72 -5.89 -0.96 -1.63
CA GLY A 72 -6.12 0.18 -0.74
C GLY A 72 -6.92 -0.19 0.48
N ASN A 73 -8.01 -0.93 0.30
CA ASN A 73 -8.85 -1.36 1.41
C ASN A 73 -8.10 -2.28 2.37
N ARG A 74 -7.32 -3.21 1.83
CA ARG A 74 -6.62 -4.17 2.68
C ARG A 74 -5.52 -3.51 3.50
N VAL A 75 -4.80 -2.55 2.91
CA VAL A 75 -3.81 -1.76 3.65
C VAL A 75 -4.50 -0.96 4.75
N LYS A 76 -5.58 -0.27 4.39
CA LYS A 76 -6.33 0.55 5.33
C LYS A 76 -6.81 -0.25 6.53
N TRP A 77 -7.48 -1.37 6.28
CA TRP A 77 -8.01 -2.20 7.36
C TRP A 77 -6.90 -2.84 8.18
N GLY A 78 -5.81 -3.28 7.52
CA GLY A 78 -4.67 -3.84 8.24
C GLY A 78 -4.04 -2.87 9.21
N LEU A 79 -3.89 -1.61 8.79
CA LEU A 79 -3.33 -0.58 9.66
C LEU A 79 -4.29 -0.20 10.78
N ARG A 80 -5.59 -0.14 10.50
CA ARG A 80 -6.58 0.14 11.53
C ARG A 80 -6.61 -0.97 12.58
N ASP A 81 -6.59 -2.20 12.15
CA ASP A 81 -6.57 -3.35 13.05
C ASP A 81 -5.31 -3.36 13.92
N ALA A 82 -4.21 -2.84 13.39
CA ALA A 82 -2.95 -2.71 14.13
C ALA A 82 -2.94 -1.52 15.08
N GLN A 83 -4.02 -0.74 15.14
CA GLN A 83 -4.19 0.38 16.08
C GLN A 83 -3.39 1.63 15.73
N TYR A 84 -3.09 1.84 14.46
CA TYR A 84 -2.49 3.11 14.03
C TYR A 84 -3.51 4.24 14.10
N PRO A 85 -3.07 5.49 14.35
CA PRO A 85 -3.97 6.64 14.34
C PRO A 85 -4.68 6.79 12.99
N ALA A 86 -5.91 7.26 13.01
CA ALA A 86 -6.73 7.38 11.80
C ALA A 86 -6.07 8.22 10.70
N GLU A 87 -5.42 9.33 11.06
CA GLU A 87 -4.73 10.17 10.08
C GLU A 87 -3.56 9.45 9.43
N PHE A 88 -2.82 8.68 10.22
CA PHE A 88 -1.73 7.86 9.69
C PHE A 88 -2.27 6.83 8.71
N VAL A 89 -3.35 6.15 9.08
CA VAL A 89 -3.97 5.12 8.23
C VAL A 89 -4.36 5.72 6.87
N GLU A 90 -5.04 6.85 6.88
CA GLU A 90 -5.48 7.49 5.63
C GLU A 90 -4.32 7.95 4.77
N ALA A 91 -3.40 8.69 5.35
CA ALA A 91 -2.28 9.26 4.60
C ALA A 91 -1.36 8.16 4.07
N CYS A 92 -1.08 7.15 4.88
CA CYS A 92 -0.23 6.04 4.47
C CYS A 92 -0.88 5.23 3.35
N THR A 93 -2.18 4.93 3.48
CA THR A 93 -2.92 4.19 2.46
C THR A 93 -2.93 4.96 1.14
N GLU A 94 -3.21 6.27 1.18
CA GLU A 94 -3.21 7.11 -0.02
C GLU A 94 -1.85 7.12 -0.70
N GLU A 95 -0.78 7.27 0.07
CA GLU A 95 0.57 7.33 -0.48
C GLU A 95 0.95 6.02 -1.17
N LEU A 96 0.70 4.90 -0.52
CA LEU A 96 1.03 3.59 -1.08
C LEU A 96 0.19 3.29 -2.31
N LEU A 97 -1.09 3.61 -2.26
CA LEU A 97 -1.97 3.41 -3.40
C LEU A 97 -1.56 4.29 -4.58
N ALA A 98 -1.19 5.54 -4.31
CA ALA A 98 -0.73 6.45 -5.35
C ALA A 98 0.53 5.93 -6.04
N ARG A 99 1.47 5.37 -5.29
CA ARG A 99 2.68 4.80 -5.86
C ARG A 99 2.38 3.59 -6.74
N LEU A 100 1.47 2.74 -6.29
CA LEU A 100 1.06 1.56 -7.06
C LEU A 100 0.41 1.98 -8.37
N VAL A 101 -0.53 2.91 -8.30
CA VAL A 101 -1.28 3.39 -9.46
C VAL A 101 -0.35 4.12 -10.44
N PHE A 102 0.52 4.99 -9.93
CA PHE A 102 1.44 5.75 -10.76
C PHE A 102 2.37 4.81 -11.54
N ALA A 103 2.95 3.82 -10.87
CA ALA A 103 3.83 2.86 -11.52
C ALA A 103 3.09 2.05 -12.60
N SER A 104 1.85 1.67 -12.32
CA SER A 104 1.01 0.95 -13.26
C SER A 104 0.71 1.79 -14.51
N ARG A 105 0.38 3.08 -14.31
CA ARG A 105 0.09 3.99 -15.42
C ARG A 105 1.32 4.27 -16.28
N LYS A 106 2.48 4.40 -15.64
CA LYS A 106 3.72 4.68 -16.35
C LYS A 106 4.03 3.59 -17.35
N VAL A 107 3.82 2.34 -16.98
CA VAL A 107 4.01 1.20 -17.89
C VAL A 107 2.94 1.20 -18.98
N ALA A 108 1.69 1.37 -18.60
CA ALA A 108 0.57 1.35 -19.53
C ALA A 108 0.61 2.51 -20.53
N GLY A 109 1.22 3.63 -20.12
CA GLY A 109 1.33 4.82 -20.97
C GLY A 109 2.37 4.73 -22.05
N GLU A 110 3.22 3.71 -22.02
CA GLU A 110 4.22 3.47 -23.05
C GLU A 110 3.61 2.67 -24.18
#